data_e213f033364b870dcf4516f997418a4c
#
_entry.id   e213f033364b870dcf4516f997418a4c
#
_cell.length_a   1.000
_cell.length_b   1.000
_cell.length_c   1.000
_cell.angle_alpha   90.00
_cell.angle_beta   90.00
_cell.angle_gamma   90.00
#
_symmetry.space_group_name_H-M   'P 1'
#
loop_
_entity.id
_entity.type
_entity.pdbx_description
1 polymer ?
#
loop_
_entity_poly.entity_id
_entity_poly.type
_entity_poly.pdbx_seq_one_letter_code
_entity_poly.pdbx_strand_id
1 'polypeptide(L)'
;MISILSIDTDWVKDARTCSDLLRTVTPIFKKVPFKNMLFSIWHKDIHRIIDSIPTSELPIKIVNIDHHHDLQYTNEPDNDKFKSSNWLGKYILNRTVSEALWIANYDSLMNGFQHNTPLLQDEVIAITQDIQHVKHYKYDYIFVCQSPHHGNPFSFCAYDALMAFAKNIG
;
A
#
# COMPACT_ATOMS: atom_id res chain seq x y z
N MET A 1 13.97 -9.01 8.50
CA MET A 1 12.76 -9.14 7.66
C MET A 1 12.60 -7.87 6.88
N ILE A 2 12.52 -7.96 5.56
CA ILE A 2 12.29 -6.83 4.66
C ILE A 2 10.89 -6.26 4.88
N SER A 3 10.78 -4.93 4.83
CA SER A 3 9.52 -4.22 5.01
C SER A 3 9.28 -3.24 3.86
N ILE A 4 8.07 -3.25 3.31
CA ILE A 4 7.64 -2.39 2.22
C ILE A 4 6.52 -1.47 2.70
N LEU A 5 6.65 -0.17 2.44
CA LEU A 5 5.55 0.78 2.52
C LEU A 5 4.90 0.89 1.15
N SER A 6 3.67 0.44 1.04
CA SER A 6 2.81 0.60 -0.12
C SER A 6 1.83 1.75 0.13
N ILE A 7 1.74 2.68 -0.80
CA ILE A 7 0.84 3.83 -0.73
C ILE A 7 0.02 3.87 -2.01
N ASP A 8 -1.27 3.62 -1.91
CA ASP A 8 -2.21 3.99 -2.96
C ASP A 8 -2.82 5.36 -2.65
N THR A 9 -2.62 6.33 -3.54
CA THR A 9 -3.06 7.70 -3.25
C THR A 9 -4.57 7.88 -3.35
N ASP A 10 -5.34 6.89 -3.79
CA ASP A 10 -6.80 6.90 -3.71
C ASP A 10 -7.33 6.86 -2.27
N TRP A 11 -6.46 6.53 -1.29
CA TRP A 11 -6.71 6.72 0.13
C TRP A 11 -7.05 8.17 0.49
N VAL A 12 -6.50 9.13 -0.27
CA VAL A 12 -6.72 10.56 -0.09
C VAL A 12 -8.08 10.96 -0.65
N LYS A 13 -8.94 11.56 0.18
CA LYS A 13 -10.29 11.96 -0.21
C LYS A 13 -10.47 13.48 -0.29
N ASP A 14 -9.68 14.24 0.47
CA ASP A 14 -9.79 15.68 0.61
C ASP A 14 -8.44 16.33 0.94
N ALA A 15 -8.42 17.64 1.11
CA ALA A 15 -7.22 18.41 1.45
C ALA A 15 -6.63 18.00 2.81
N ARG A 16 -7.47 17.60 3.79
CA ARG A 16 -7.02 17.17 5.11
C ARG A 16 -6.27 15.86 5.02
N THR A 17 -6.87 14.84 4.41
CA THR A 17 -6.23 13.52 4.24
C THR A 17 -4.99 13.61 3.36
N CYS A 18 -4.95 14.49 2.36
CA CYS A 18 -3.76 14.79 1.58
C CYS A 18 -2.63 15.34 2.47
N SER A 19 -2.92 16.35 3.28
CA SER A 19 -1.96 16.95 4.22
C SER A 19 -1.46 15.93 5.25
N ASP A 20 -2.37 15.11 5.80
CA ASP A 20 -2.02 14.07 6.78
C ASP A 20 -1.10 13.01 6.18
N LEU A 21 -1.39 12.55 4.96
CA LEU A 21 -0.52 11.62 4.24
C LEU A 21 0.87 12.22 4.05
N LEU A 22 0.96 13.38 3.40
CA LEU A 22 2.24 14.02 3.09
C LEU A 22 3.09 14.26 4.34
N ARG A 23 2.50 14.84 5.39
CA ARG A 23 3.18 15.11 6.66
C ARG A 23 3.69 13.84 7.35
N THR A 24 2.96 12.73 7.18
CA THR A 24 3.29 11.46 7.83
C THR A 24 4.38 10.71 7.10
N VAL A 25 4.31 10.64 5.75
CA VAL A 25 5.21 9.77 4.98
C VAL A 25 6.49 10.45 4.48
N THR A 26 6.51 11.78 4.27
CA THR A 26 7.73 12.45 3.79
C THR A 26 8.96 12.28 4.70
N PRO A 27 8.86 12.22 6.04
CA PRO A 27 10.00 11.89 6.88
C PRO A 27 10.52 10.44 6.68
N ILE A 28 9.66 9.54 6.24
CA ILE A 28 10.03 8.15 5.94
C ILE A 28 10.81 8.09 4.64
N PHE A 29 10.37 8.82 3.61
CA PHE A 29 11.08 8.91 2.32
C PHE A 29 12.54 9.32 2.49
N LYS A 30 12.86 10.25 3.40
CA LYS A 30 14.25 10.66 3.69
C LYS A 30 15.15 9.53 4.18
N LYS A 31 14.59 8.42 4.64
CA LYS A 31 15.31 7.30 5.23
C LYS A 31 15.48 6.12 4.26
N VAL A 32 14.78 6.12 3.14
CA VAL A 32 14.83 5.06 2.13
C VAL A 32 15.55 5.60 0.91
N PRO A 33 16.57 4.88 0.37
CA PRO A 33 17.26 5.31 -0.85
C PRO A 33 16.30 5.42 -2.04
N PHE A 34 16.46 6.44 -2.88
CA PHE A 34 15.58 6.69 -4.04
C PHE A 34 15.50 5.46 -4.99
N LYS A 35 16.62 4.74 -5.17
CA LYS A 35 16.65 3.51 -5.98
C LYS A 35 15.72 2.40 -5.46
N ASN A 36 15.30 2.48 -4.20
CA ASN A 36 14.38 1.54 -3.56
C ASN A 36 12.93 2.08 -3.55
N MET A 37 12.65 3.13 -4.32
CA MET A 37 11.32 3.70 -4.46
C MET A 37 10.79 3.42 -5.87
N LEU A 38 9.55 2.99 -5.96
CA LEU A 38 8.87 2.78 -7.24
C LEU A 38 7.56 3.57 -7.27
N PHE A 39 7.38 4.35 -8.32
CA PHE A 39 6.15 5.08 -8.60
C PHE A 39 5.45 4.47 -9.81
N SER A 40 4.15 4.21 -9.71
CA SER A 40 3.36 3.62 -10.79
C SER A 40 1.94 4.17 -10.82
N ILE A 41 1.26 3.97 -11.94
CA ILE A 41 -0.18 4.25 -12.09
C ILE A 41 -1.04 3.04 -11.67
N TRP A 42 -0.46 1.83 -11.55
CA TRP A 42 -1.16 0.59 -11.23
C TRP A 42 -0.65 -0.05 -9.95
N HIS A 43 -1.53 -0.35 -9.00
CA HIS A 43 -1.13 -0.93 -7.71
C HIS A 43 -0.49 -2.32 -7.88
N LYS A 44 -0.94 -3.12 -8.84
CA LYS A 44 -0.31 -4.42 -9.14
C LYS A 44 1.18 -4.34 -9.45
N ASP A 45 1.70 -3.18 -9.90
CA ASP A 45 3.12 -3.03 -10.27
C ASP A 45 4.08 -3.12 -9.07
N ILE A 46 3.55 -3.16 -7.85
CA ILE A 46 4.33 -3.49 -6.63
C ILE A 46 5.05 -4.83 -6.75
N HIS A 47 4.56 -5.75 -7.62
CA HIS A 47 5.22 -7.02 -7.91
C HIS A 47 6.67 -6.84 -8.37
N ARG A 48 6.98 -5.73 -9.06
CA ARG A 48 8.34 -5.41 -9.53
C ARG A 48 9.33 -5.24 -8.37
N ILE A 49 8.87 -4.79 -7.20
CA ILE A 49 9.69 -4.77 -5.98
C ILE A 49 9.72 -6.16 -5.36
N ILE A 50 8.55 -6.75 -5.11
CA ILE A 50 8.43 -8.01 -4.36
C ILE A 50 9.18 -9.15 -5.06
N ASP A 51 9.02 -9.28 -6.38
CA ASP A 51 9.66 -10.33 -7.17
C ASP A 51 11.18 -10.11 -7.35
N SER A 52 11.70 -8.91 -7.05
CA SER A 52 13.14 -8.63 -7.03
C SER A 52 13.81 -9.02 -5.71
N ILE A 53 13.06 -9.32 -4.67
CA ILE A 53 13.59 -9.71 -3.35
C ILE A 53 14.08 -11.15 -3.42
N PRO A 54 15.33 -11.42 -3.01
CA PRO A 54 15.84 -12.79 -2.96
C PRO A 54 14.98 -13.70 -2.10
N THR A 55 14.76 -14.95 -2.51
CA THR A 55 13.96 -15.93 -1.76
C THR A 55 14.50 -16.20 -0.35
N SER A 56 15.81 -16.00 -0.14
CA SER A 56 16.44 -16.12 1.17
C SER A 56 16.05 -15.01 2.16
N GLU A 57 15.45 -13.93 1.66
CA GLU A 57 15.00 -12.78 2.47
C GLU A 57 13.49 -12.78 2.72
N LEU A 58 12.79 -13.79 2.20
CA LEU A 58 11.37 -14.01 2.46
C LEU A 58 11.17 -14.72 3.81
N PRO A 59 10.02 -14.58 4.46
CA PRO A 59 8.90 -13.72 4.07
C PRO A 59 9.13 -12.23 4.40
N ILE A 60 8.30 -11.35 3.79
CA ILE A 60 8.35 -9.91 3.99
C ILE A 60 7.15 -9.38 4.77
N LYS A 61 7.27 -8.12 5.20
CA LYS A 61 6.19 -7.34 5.82
C LYS A 61 5.71 -6.25 4.89
N ILE A 62 4.39 -6.03 4.83
CA ILE A 62 3.75 -4.96 4.07
C ILE A 62 2.98 -4.03 5.01
N VAL A 63 3.17 -2.72 4.86
CA VAL A 63 2.24 -1.71 5.37
C VAL A 63 1.58 -1.06 4.16
N ASN A 64 0.26 -1.25 4.01
CA ASN A 64 -0.52 -0.77 2.86
C ASN A 64 -1.44 0.37 3.30
N ILE A 65 -1.14 1.60 2.85
CA ILE A 65 -2.03 2.77 2.96
C ILE A 65 -2.89 2.76 1.71
N ASP A 66 -4.18 2.47 1.84
CA ASP A 66 -5.02 2.22 0.71
C ASP A 66 -6.51 2.36 1.07
N HIS A 67 -7.32 2.85 0.13
CA HIS A 67 -8.76 2.80 0.24
C HIS A 67 -9.29 1.36 0.18
N HIS A 68 -8.64 0.50 -0.59
CA HIS A 68 -8.98 -0.91 -0.78
C HIS A 68 -7.99 -1.79 -0.01
N HIS A 69 -8.40 -3.00 0.39
CA HIS A 69 -7.50 -3.91 1.12
C HIS A 69 -6.59 -4.74 0.19
N ASP A 70 -6.94 -4.86 -1.09
CA ASP A 70 -6.22 -5.64 -2.11
C ASP A 70 -6.00 -7.14 -1.79
N LEU A 71 -6.90 -7.70 -0.98
CA LEU A 71 -6.82 -9.06 -0.46
C LEU A 71 -7.61 -10.07 -1.27
N GLN A 72 -8.20 -9.68 -2.39
CA GLN A 72 -9.16 -10.48 -3.13
C GLN A 72 -10.59 -10.36 -2.57
N TYR A 73 -11.47 -9.88 -3.40
CA TYR A 73 -12.89 -9.75 -3.07
C TYR A 73 -13.64 -11.03 -3.38
N THR A 74 -14.59 -11.42 -2.53
CA THR A 74 -15.36 -12.67 -2.65
C THR A 74 -16.25 -12.73 -3.91
N ASN A 75 -16.58 -11.58 -4.49
CA ASN A 75 -17.44 -11.45 -5.67
C ASN A 75 -16.68 -11.26 -6.99
N GLU A 76 -15.35 -11.36 -7.00
CA GLU A 76 -14.57 -11.26 -8.23
C GLU A 76 -14.57 -12.58 -9.01
N PRO A 77 -15.00 -12.58 -10.29
CA PRO A 77 -15.20 -13.82 -11.05
C PRO A 77 -13.91 -14.50 -11.55
N ASP A 78 -12.75 -13.86 -11.43
CA ASP A 78 -11.47 -14.37 -11.95
C ASP A 78 -10.33 -14.11 -10.96
N ASN A 79 -10.25 -15.01 -9.97
CA ASN A 79 -9.28 -14.88 -8.87
C ASN A 79 -7.88 -15.39 -9.22
N ASP A 80 -7.70 -16.06 -10.38
CA ASP A 80 -6.39 -16.64 -10.73
C ASP A 80 -5.43 -15.63 -11.33
N LYS A 81 -5.94 -14.55 -11.93
CA LYS A 81 -5.11 -13.48 -12.48
C LYS A 81 -4.62 -12.52 -11.41
N PHE A 82 -3.39 -12.04 -11.59
CA PHE A 82 -2.82 -10.99 -10.75
C PHE A 82 -3.43 -9.63 -11.14
N LYS A 83 -4.07 -8.97 -10.18
CA LYS A 83 -4.78 -7.69 -10.35
C LYS A 83 -4.40 -6.69 -9.27
N SER A 84 -4.71 -5.41 -9.47
CA SER A 84 -4.56 -4.38 -8.43
C SER A 84 -5.40 -4.68 -7.19
N SER A 85 -6.56 -5.31 -7.34
CA SER A 85 -7.49 -5.62 -6.24
C SER A 85 -7.15 -6.90 -5.44
N ASN A 86 -6.16 -7.69 -5.85
CA ASN A 86 -5.86 -8.98 -5.21
C ASN A 86 -4.37 -9.27 -4.99
N TRP A 87 -3.49 -8.33 -5.32
CA TRP A 87 -2.05 -8.57 -5.25
C TRP A 87 -1.57 -8.96 -3.85
N LEU A 88 -2.04 -8.24 -2.81
CA LEU A 88 -1.65 -8.52 -1.43
C LEU A 88 -2.14 -9.89 -0.96
N GLY A 89 -3.41 -10.23 -1.27
CA GLY A 89 -3.96 -11.53 -0.93
C GLY A 89 -3.19 -12.69 -1.57
N LYS A 90 -2.74 -12.55 -2.82
CA LYS A 90 -1.94 -13.60 -3.49
C LYS A 90 -0.58 -13.80 -2.81
N TYR A 91 0.10 -12.71 -2.42
CA TYR A 91 1.38 -12.83 -1.71
C TYR A 91 1.25 -13.35 -0.27
N ILE A 92 0.11 -13.16 0.37
CA ILE A 92 -0.19 -13.79 1.66
C ILE A 92 -0.44 -15.29 1.47
N LEU A 93 -1.29 -15.67 0.51
CA LEU A 93 -1.63 -17.08 0.26
C LEU A 93 -0.41 -17.92 -0.14
N ASN A 94 0.53 -17.37 -0.91
CA ASN A 94 1.77 -18.06 -1.26
C ASN A 94 2.90 -17.90 -0.23
N ARG A 95 2.62 -17.29 0.94
CA ARG A 95 3.55 -17.09 2.05
C ARG A 95 4.76 -16.18 1.74
N THR A 96 4.71 -15.38 0.71
CA THR A 96 5.69 -14.32 0.45
C THR A 96 5.56 -13.20 1.46
N VAL A 97 4.33 -12.86 1.85
CA VAL A 97 4.01 -11.89 2.91
C VAL A 97 3.56 -12.66 4.15
N SER A 98 4.23 -12.42 5.29
CA SER A 98 3.87 -13.03 6.59
C SER A 98 3.18 -12.07 7.54
N GLU A 99 3.31 -10.76 7.31
CA GLU A 99 2.66 -9.73 8.11
C GLU A 99 2.19 -8.61 7.18
N ALA A 100 0.94 -8.20 7.34
CA ALA A 100 0.38 -7.06 6.64
C ALA A 100 -0.36 -6.13 7.62
N LEU A 101 -0.20 -4.81 7.41
CA LEU A 101 -1.01 -3.79 8.08
C LEU A 101 -1.74 -3.00 7.00
N TRP A 102 -3.06 -3.08 6.98
CA TRP A 102 -3.87 -2.21 6.14
C TRP A 102 -4.27 -0.95 6.91
N ILE A 103 -3.85 0.20 6.40
CA ILE A 103 -4.25 1.51 6.89
C ILE A 103 -5.40 1.99 6.01
N ALA A 104 -6.61 1.66 6.46
CA ALA A 104 -7.85 2.01 5.80
C ALA A 104 -8.19 3.50 6.02
N ASN A 105 -8.87 4.12 5.08
CA ASN A 105 -9.50 5.39 5.38
C ASN A 105 -10.90 5.18 5.99
N TYR A 106 -11.54 6.27 6.43
CA TYR A 106 -12.87 6.21 7.04
C TYR A 106 -13.91 5.61 6.08
N ASP A 107 -13.90 6.01 4.81
CA ASP A 107 -14.86 5.53 3.81
C ASP A 107 -14.71 4.04 3.53
N SER A 108 -13.49 3.50 3.58
CA SER A 108 -13.25 2.06 3.40
C SER A 108 -14.04 1.22 4.41
N LEU A 109 -14.00 1.62 5.67
CA LEU A 109 -14.68 0.89 6.74
C LEU A 109 -16.19 1.13 6.73
N MET A 110 -16.64 2.35 6.40
CA MET A 110 -18.07 2.66 6.26
C MET A 110 -18.71 1.89 5.09
N ASN A 111 -17.96 1.63 4.02
CA ASN A 111 -18.40 0.81 2.89
C ASN A 111 -18.29 -0.71 3.16
N GLY A 112 -17.84 -1.11 4.34
CA GLY A 112 -17.80 -2.51 4.76
C GLY A 112 -16.72 -3.36 4.05
N PHE A 113 -15.66 -2.74 3.50
CA PHE A 113 -14.60 -3.48 2.78
C PHE A 113 -13.91 -4.52 3.65
N GLN A 114 -13.83 -4.28 4.97
CA GLN A 114 -13.30 -5.25 5.94
C GLN A 114 -14.08 -6.57 5.99
N HIS A 115 -15.28 -6.63 5.41
CA HIS A 115 -16.13 -7.84 5.41
C HIS A 115 -16.15 -8.56 4.05
N ASN A 116 -15.46 -8.02 3.05
CA ASN A 116 -15.55 -8.50 1.66
C ASN A 116 -14.53 -9.58 1.31
N THR A 117 -13.77 -10.10 2.26
CA THR A 117 -12.76 -11.13 2.04
C THR A 117 -12.61 -12.05 3.25
N PRO A 118 -12.45 -13.37 3.05
CA PRO A 118 -12.12 -14.31 4.11
C PRO A 118 -10.74 -14.08 4.73
N LEU A 119 -9.79 -13.53 3.95
CA LEU A 119 -8.39 -13.34 4.38
C LEU A 119 -8.24 -12.35 5.54
N LEU A 120 -9.20 -11.45 5.78
CA LEU A 120 -9.17 -10.56 6.95
C LEU A 120 -9.46 -11.27 8.29
N GLN A 121 -9.82 -12.53 8.25
CA GLN A 121 -9.98 -13.37 9.46
C GLN A 121 -8.65 -14.02 9.89
N ASP A 122 -7.62 -13.97 9.02
CA ASP A 122 -6.30 -14.50 9.34
C ASP A 122 -5.50 -13.51 10.21
N GLU A 123 -4.77 -14.02 11.20
CA GLU A 123 -3.91 -13.23 12.09
C GLU A 123 -2.77 -12.49 11.38
N VAL A 124 -2.57 -12.77 10.10
CA VAL A 124 -1.52 -12.16 9.25
C VAL A 124 -1.79 -10.69 8.98
N ILE A 125 -3.06 -10.25 9.06
CA ILE A 125 -3.48 -8.90 8.64
C ILE A 125 -4.07 -8.13 9.82
N ALA A 126 -3.44 -7.00 10.14
CA ALA A 126 -3.99 -6.01 11.05
C ALA A 126 -4.64 -4.85 10.26
N ILE A 127 -5.66 -4.24 10.85
CA ILE A 127 -6.37 -3.07 10.28
C ILE A 127 -6.30 -1.90 11.24
N THR A 128 -6.03 -0.71 10.72
CA THR A 128 -6.13 0.54 11.48
C THR A 128 -6.58 1.69 10.58
N GLN A 129 -7.16 2.73 11.18
CA GLN A 129 -7.43 4.02 10.50
C GLN A 129 -6.36 5.07 10.85
N ASP A 130 -5.51 4.80 11.83
CA ASP A 130 -4.50 5.74 12.27
C ASP A 130 -3.25 5.64 11.39
N ILE A 131 -3.11 6.61 10.48
CA ILE A 131 -1.96 6.72 9.59
C ILE A 131 -0.62 6.89 10.35
N GLN A 132 -0.64 7.33 11.62
CA GLN A 132 0.60 7.47 12.39
C GLN A 132 1.29 6.12 12.65
N HIS A 133 0.57 5.00 12.55
CA HIS A 133 1.15 3.67 12.70
C HIS A 133 2.30 3.40 11.73
N VAL A 134 2.31 4.03 10.53
CA VAL A 134 3.44 3.87 9.58
C VAL A 134 4.78 4.28 10.19
N LYS A 135 4.80 5.18 11.17
CA LYS A 135 6.03 5.66 11.80
C LYS A 135 6.69 4.65 12.73
N HIS A 136 5.97 3.60 13.12
CA HIS A 136 6.48 2.57 14.03
C HIS A 136 7.37 1.54 13.32
N TYR A 137 7.48 1.62 11.98
CA TYR A 137 8.23 0.68 11.17
C TYR A 137 9.43 1.34 10.48
N LYS A 138 10.44 0.52 10.19
CA LYS A 138 11.50 0.86 9.24
C LYS A 138 11.16 0.21 7.90
N TYR A 139 11.44 0.89 6.81
CA TYR A 139 11.14 0.41 5.48
C TYR A 139 12.40 0.29 4.65
N ASP A 140 12.50 -0.80 3.90
CA ASP A 140 13.56 -1.05 2.93
C ASP A 140 13.16 -0.55 1.54
N TYR A 141 11.86 -0.59 1.24
CA TYR A 141 11.29 -0.15 -0.04
C TYR A 141 10.04 0.70 0.18
N ILE A 142 9.78 1.58 -0.79
CA ILE A 142 8.54 2.36 -0.88
C ILE A 142 7.95 2.17 -2.27
N PHE A 143 6.67 1.85 -2.30
CA PHE A 143 5.85 1.83 -3.50
C PHE A 143 4.77 2.90 -3.41
N VAL A 144 4.57 3.68 -4.48
CA VAL A 144 3.51 4.69 -4.56
C VAL A 144 2.70 4.48 -5.83
N CYS A 145 1.40 4.29 -5.67
CA CYS A 145 0.44 4.15 -6.75
C CYS A 145 -0.46 5.38 -6.89
N GLN A 146 -0.75 5.76 -8.14
CA GLN A 146 -1.68 6.85 -8.43
C GLN A 146 -3.15 6.40 -8.47
N SER A 147 -3.43 5.16 -8.91
CA SER A 147 -4.77 4.58 -9.09
C SER A 147 -5.77 5.50 -9.81
N PRO A 148 -5.55 5.82 -11.10
CA PRO A 148 -6.30 6.88 -11.79
C PRO A 148 -7.81 6.60 -11.91
N HIS A 149 -8.23 5.34 -11.83
CA HIS A 149 -9.66 4.96 -11.89
C HIS A 149 -10.44 5.23 -10.60
N HIS A 150 -9.74 5.36 -9.47
CA HIS A 150 -10.32 5.59 -8.15
C HIS A 150 -9.88 6.92 -7.55
N GLY A 151 -8.96 7.60 -8.22
CA GLY A 151 -8.38 8.86 -7.77
C GLY A 151 -9.33 10.05 -7.90
N ASN A 152 -9.00 11.11 -7.20
CA ASN A 152 -9.62 12.43 -7.24
C ASN A 152 -8.52 13.51 -7.32
N PRO A 153 -8.85 14.79 -7.49
CA PRO A 153 -7.83 15.84 -7.62
C PRO A 153 -6.82 15.88 -6.46
N PHE A 154 -7.25 15.60 -5.23
CA PHE A 154 -6.35 15.61 -4.05
C PHE A 154 -5.42 14.39 -4.04
N SER A 155 -5.88 13.22 -4.48
CA SER A 155 -5.05 12.03 -4.61
C SER A 155 -3.98 12.21 -5.69
N PHE A 156 -4.31 12.85 -6.81
CA PHE A 156 -3.34 13.17 -7.87
C PHE A 156 -2.30 14.18 -7.38
N CYS A 157 -2.74 15.23 -6.67
CA CYS A 157 -1.82 16.17 -6.03
C CYS A 157 -0.89 15.48 -5.02
N ALA A 158 -1.40 14.53 -4.24
CA ALA A 158 -0.58 13.77 -3.29
C ALA A 158 0.48 12.93 -4.01
N TYR A 159 0.11 12.22 -5.07
CA TYR A 159 1.03 11.45 -5.89
C TYR A 159 2.15 12.31 -6.47
N ASP A 160 1.79 13.43 -7.12
CA ASP A 160 2.75 14.34 -7.73
C ASP A 160 3.68 14.96 -6.70
N ALA A 161 3.16 15.34 -5.52
CA ALA A 161 3.95 15.89 -4.43
C ALA A 161 4.95 14.86 -3.88
N LEU A 162 4.53 13.60 -3.69
CA LEU A 162 5.42 12.52 -3.23
C LEU A 162 6.51 12.22 -4.25
N MET A 163 6.16 12.17 -5.54
CA MET A 163 7.13 11.94 -6.62
C MET A 163 8.14 13.08 -6.71
N ALA A 164 7.69 14.33 -6.67
CA ALA A 164 8.56 15.50 -6.68
C ALA A 164 9.49 15.51 -5.45
N PHE A 165 8.95 15.20 -4.27
CA PHE A 165 9.74 15.10 -3.03
C PHE A 165 10.82 14.02 -3.14
N ALA A 166 10.47 12.81 -3.61
CA ALA A 166 11.42 11.72 -3.77
C ALA A 166 12.58 12.07 -4.73
N LYS A 167 12.28 12.73 -5.86
CA LYS A 167 13.29 13.20 -6.81
C LYS A 167 14.24 14.25 -6.22
N ASN A 168 13.75 15.06 -5.29
CA ASN A 168 14.56 16.13 -4.67
C ASN A 168 15.48 15.63 -3.56
N ILE A 169 15.27 14.44 -3.02
CA ILE A 169 16.10 13.85 -1.94
C ILE A 169 17.06 12.77 -2.45
N GLY A 170 16.88 12.29 -3.68
CA GLY A 170 17.75 11.28 -4.33
C GLY A 170 18.71 11.90 -5.28
#